data_432a8ef9d0b4eea2dadfc548a34d244d
#
_entry.id   432a8ef9d0b4eea2dadfc548a34d244d
#
_cell.length_a   1.000
_cell.length_b   1.000
_cell.length_c   1.000
_cell.angle_alpha   90.00
_cell.angle_beta   90.00
_cell.angle_gamma   90.00
#
_symmetry.space_group_name_H-M   'P 1'
#
loop_
_entity.id
_entity.type
_entity.pdbx_description
1 polymer ?
#
loop_
_entity_poly.entity_id
_entity_poly.type
_entity_poly.pdbx_seq_one_letter_code
_entity_poly.pdbx_strand_id
1 'polypeptide(L)'
;MFSVIFSQGDIDRFIGEVLSGSKDSAVYYFPIIEKQYPNNPNMLFLKGILETDGEIAMKIFLELYDKHPTSDYGDDAVMKVAEYYYAAGLYVQSSDWLKKMPLYYGRSEHIERAIKLFLNSLIVSGHRDTAIFYSRVFKKQFPSLDVDGKIRDLLLEYEESKHQQKQKKIQEY
;
A
#
# COMPACT_ATOMS: atom_id res chain seq x y z
N MET A 1 -1.44 7.71 43.80
CA MET A 1 -1.39 8.06 42.37
C MET A 1 -1.88 6.81 41.61
N PHE A 2 -3.11 6.82 41.12
CA PHE A 2 -3.63 5.68 40.36
C PHE A 2 -2.92 5.67 38.98
N SER A 3 -2.14 4.64 38.74
CA SER A 3 -1.56 4.41 37.39
C SER A 3 -2.69 3.92 36.48
N VAL A 4 -2.98 4.65 35.44
CA VAL A 4 -3.90 4.18 34.39
C VAL A 4 -3.18 3.07 33.64
N ILE A 5 -3.75 1.87 33.68
CA ILE A 5 -3.21 0.71 32.94
C ILE A 5 -4.09 0.52 31.73
N PHE A 6 -3.47 0.58 30.54
CA PHE A 6 -4.12 0.30 29.27
C PHE A 6 -3.86 -1.15 28.85
N SER A 7 -4.80 -1.73 28.12
CA SER A 7 -4.69 -3.05 27.50
C SER A 7 -4.35 -2.94 26.02
N GLN A 8 -4.00 -4.05 25.38
CA GLN A 8 -3.88 -4.15 23.93
C GLN A 8 -5.16 -3.67 23.22
N GLY A 9 -6.33 -4.08 23.72
CA GLY A 9 -7.62 -3.68 23.16
C GLY A 9 -7.91 -2.17 23.22
N ASP A 10 -7.27 -1.44 24.15
CA ASP A 10 -7.37 0.03 24.18
C ASP A 10 -6.60 0.66 23.02
N ILE A 11 -5.45 0.09 22.63
CA ILE A 11 -4.68 0.55 21.48
C ILE A 11 -5.52 0.37 20.21
N ASP A 12 -6.13 -0.81 20.02
CA ASP A 12 -6.97 -1.11 18.86
C ASP A 12 -8.19 -0.20 18.79
N ARG A 13 -8.80 0.11 19.94
CA ARG A 13 -9.88 1.10 20.02
C ARG A 13 -9.41 2.49 19.57
N PHE A 14 -8.26 2.96 20.03
CA PHE A 14 -7.73 4.26 19.61
C PHE A 14 -7.37 4.30 18.11
N ILE A 15 -6.85 3.21 17.55
CA ILE A 15 -6.64 3.09 16.11
C ILE A 15 -7.98 3.26 15.39
N GLY A 16 -9.02 2.53 15.80
CA GLY A 16 -10.36 2.64 15.22
C GLY A 16 -10.95 4.05 15.31
N GLU A 17 -10.80 4.73 16.47
CA GLU A 17 -11.22 6.12 16.64
C GLU A 17 -10.50 7.07 15.66
N VAL A 18 -9.17 6.95 15.50
CA VAL A 18 -8.38 7.78 14.58
C VAL A 18 -8.77 7.54 13.13
N LEU A 19 -8.94 6.28 12.73
CA LEU A 19 -9.34 5.93 11.36
C LEU A 19 -10.77 6.41 11.04
N SER A 20 -11.65 6.53 12.06
CA SER A 20 -12.99 7.10 11.90
C SER A 20 -13.03 8.64 11.98
N GLY A 21 -11.88 9.30 12.16
CA GLY A 21 -11.76 10.76 12.18
C GLY A 21 -11.80 11.39 13.59
N SER A 22 -11.82 10.59 14.67
CA SER A 22 -11.81 11.07 16.07
C SER A 22 -10.47 10.77 16.72
N LYS A 23 -9.61 11.78 16.87
CA LYS A 23 -8.23 11.56 17.37
C LYS A 23 -7.96 12.08 18.79
N ASP A 24 -8.89 12.81 19.41
CA ASP A 24 -8.62 13.54 20.64
C ASP A 24 -8.22 12.62 21.81
N SER A 25 -8.96 11.53 22.00
CA SER A 25 -8.64 10.54 23.03
C SER A 25 -7.29 9.87 22.77
N ALA A 26 -7.04 9.48 21.54
CA ALA A 26 -5.79 8.85 21.14
C ALA A 26 -4.59 9.77 21.39
N VAL A 27 -4.66 11.02 20.97
CA VAL A 27 -3.60 12.03 21.21
C VAL A 27 -3.36 12.25 22.70
N TYR A 28 -4.44 12.36 23.49
CA TYR A 28 -4.33 12.61 24.93
C TYR A 28 -3.64 11.46 25.67
N TYR A 29 -4.02 10.21 25.37
CA TYR A 29 -3.49 9.04 26.07
C TYR A 29 -2.21 8.45 25.47
N PHE A 30 -1.85 8.82 24.23
CA PHE A 30 -0.70 8.28 23.49
C PHE A 30 0.60 8.26 24.31
N PRO A 31 1.04 9.36 24.99
CA PRO A 31 2.30 9.37 25.74
C PRO A 31 2.36 8.38 26.91
N ILE A 32 1.18 8.03 27.46
CA ILE A 32 1.09 7.08 28.57
C ILE A 32 1.17 5.65 28.03
N ILE A 33 0.43 5.37 26.94
CA ILE A 33 0.36 4.04 26.33
C ILE A 33 1.69 3.68 25.68
N GLU A 34 2.34 4.61 24.99
CA GLU A 34 3.65 4.40 24.36
C GLU A 34 4.70 3.94 25.38
N LYS A 35 4.69 4.48 26.60
CA LYS A 35 5.57 4.04 27.68
C LYS A 35 5.28 2.62 28.18
N GLN A 36 4.02 2.18 28.11
CA GLN A 36 3.62 0.83 28.52
C GLN A 36 3.92 -0.21 27.44
N TYR A 37 3.86 0.18 26.17
CA TYR A 37 3.99 -0.72 25.02
C TYR A 37 4.97 -0.20 23.95
N PRO A 38 6.24 0.09 24.30
CA PRO A 38 7.17 0.83 23.41
C PRO A 38 7.53 0.10 22.11
N ASN A 39 7.40 -1.23 22.06
CA ASN A 39 7.75 -2.05 20.88
C ASN A 39 6.54 -2.79 20.30
N ASN A 40 5.34 -2.38 20.64
CA ASN A 40 4.12 -3.01 20.15
C ASN A 40 3.81 -2.53 18.72
N PRO A 41 3.56 -3.43 17.74
CA PRO A 41 3.27 -3.03 16.35
C PRO A 41 2.05 -2.13 16.22
N ASN A 42 0.98 -2.35 17.04
CA ASN A 42 -0.21 -1.52 17.01
C ASN A 42 0.11 -0.10 17.51
N MET A 43 1.05 0.05 18.46
CA MET A 43 1.53 1.37 18.90
C MET A 43 2.33 2.09 17.81
N LEU A 44 3.19 1.39 17.06
CA LEU A 44 3.87 1.97 15.92
C LEU A 44 2.88 2.40 14.84
N PHE A 45 1.85 1.60 14.58
CA PHE A 45 0.80 1.97 13.63
C PHE A 45 0.02 3.19 14.11
N LEU A 46 -0.43 3.19 15.38
CA LEU A 46 -1.11 4.34 15.99
C LEU A 46 -0.25 5.61 15.92
N LYS A 47 1.05 5.50 16.21
CA LYS A 47 2.01 6.61 16.10
C LYS A 47 2.06 7.17 14.67
N GLY A 48 2.16 6.29 13.67
CA GLY A 48 2.24 6.67 12.27
C GLY A 48 0.98 7.38 11.77
N ILE A 49 -0.23 6.92 12.18
CA ILE A 49 -1.49 7.56 11.76
C ILE A 49 -1.81 8.86 12.53
N LEU A 50 -1.19 9.08 13.70
CA LEU A 50 -1.31 10.33 14.45
C LEU A 50 -0.31 11.39 13.97
N GLU A 51 0.78 10.98 13.30
CA GLU A 51 1.80 11.90 12.82
C GLU A 51 1.25 12.77 11.66
N THR A 52 1.56 14.05 11.73
CA THR A 52 1.09 15.04 10.74
C THR A 52 2.13 15.34 9.65
N ASP A 53 3.42 15.12 9.96
CA ASP A 53 4.48 15.20 8.97
C ASP A 53 4.56 13.88 8.18
N GLY A 54 4.31 13.96 6.88
CA GLY A 54 4.26 12.78 6.02
C GLY A 54 5.58 12.02 5.93
N GLU A 55 6.73 12.70 5.98
CA GLU A 55 8.05 12.06 5.94
C GLU A 55 8.33 11.33 7.26
N ILE A 56 7.97 11.93 8.39
CA ILE A 56 8.11 11.31 9.70
C ILE A 56 7.16 10.10 9.81
N ALA A 57 5.90 10.26 9.40
CA ALA A 57 4.92 9.16 9.36
C ALA A 57 5.44 7.98 8.52
N MET A 58 5.96 8.26 7.33
CA MET A 58 6.54 7.25 6.44
C MET A 58 7.70 6.49 7.12
N LYS A 59 8.60 7.19 7.83
CA LYS A 59 9.69 6.54 8.58
C LYS A 59 9.18 5.63 9.70
N ILE A 60 8.10 6.00 10.37
CA ILE A 60 7.45 5.17 11.39
C ILE A 60 6.86 3.90 10.75
N PHE A 61 6.19 4.00 9.59
CA PHE A 61 5.67 2.85 8.88
C PHE A 61 6.78 1.95 8.31
N LEU A 62 7.93 2.51 7.90
CA LEU A 62 9.13 1.73 7.55
C LEU A 62 9.61 0.92 8.76
N GLU A 63 9.71 1.55 9.93
CA GLU A 63 10.10 0.87 11.17
C GLU A 63 9.12 -0.25 11.54
N LEU A 64 7.80 0.00 11.41
CA LEU A 64 6.76 -1.01 11.64
C LEU A 64 6.96 -2.22 10.72
N TYR A 65 7.14 -1.98 9.41
CA TYR A 65 7.35 -3.05 8.44
C TYR A 65 8.65 -3.84 8.72
N ASP A 66 9.75 -3.14 9.02
CA ASP A 66 11.05 -3.78 9.23
C ASP A 66 11.08 -4.66 10.49
N LYS A 67 10.42 -4.22 11.56
CA LYS A 67 10.40 -4.94 12.84
C LYS A 67 9.27 -5.96 12.92
N HIS A 68 8.13 -5.70 12.31
CA HIS A 68 6.90 -6.47 12.47
C HIS A 68 6.15 -6.72 11.16
N PRO A 69 6.80 -7.26 10.11
CA PRO A 69 6.17 -7.41 8.79
C PRO A 69 4.96 -8.35 8.78
N THR A 70 4.85 -9.23 9.77
CA THR A 70 3.73 -10.20 9.88
C THR A 70 2.68 -9.79 10.92
N SER A 71 2.75 -8.56 11.46
CA SER A 71 1.71 -8.02 12.32
C SER A 71 0.44 -7.71 11.53
N ASP A 72 -0.66 -7.50 12.24
CA ASP A 72 -1.96 -7.14 11.65
C ASP A 72 -1.92 -5.83 10.82
N TYR A 73 -0.90 -4.99 11.05
CA TYR A 73 -0.68 -3.73 10.33
C TYR A 73 0.54 -3.74 9.39
N GLY A 74 1.08 -4.93 9.07
CA GLY A 74 2.23 -5.06 8.17
C GLY A 74 1.91 -4.64 6.74
N ASP A 75 0.74 -5.01 6.22
CA ASP A 75 0.24 -4.62 4.91
C ASP A 75 -0.17 -3.13 4.86
N ASP A 76 -0.78 -2.63 5.93
CA ASP A 76 -1.03 -1.19 6.09
C ASP A 76 0.26 -0.37 5.99
N ALA A 77 1.31 -0.81 6.69
CA ALA A 77 2.61 -0.15 6.65
C ALA A 77 3.16 -0.09 5.22
N VAL A 78 3.08 -1.20 4.47
CA VAL A 78 3.47 -1.24 3.05
C VAL A 78 2.67 -0.24 2.23
N MET A 79 1.35 -0.19 2.42
CA MET A 79 0.48 0.75 1.72
C MET A 79 0.83 2.19 2.05
N LYS A 80 1.00 2.54 3.32
CA LYS A 80 1.32 3.91 3.77
C LYS A 80 2.65 4.41 3.21
N VAL A 81 3.68 3.58 3.21
CA VAL A 81 4.99 3.92 2.61
C VAL A 81 4.86 4.11 1.11
N ALA A 82 4.15 3.22 0.42
CA ALA A 82 3.94 3.32 -1.02
C ALA A 82 3.14 4.57 -1.41
N GLU A 83 2.10 4.90 -0.66
CA GLU A 83 1.28 6.10 -0.85
C GLU A 83 2.08 7.39 -0.66
N TYR A 84 2.97 7.42 0.33
CA TYR A 84 3.89 8.54 0.51
C TYR A 84 4.79 8.73 -0.72
N TYR A 85 5.45 7.66 -1.18
CA TYR A 85 6.28 7.74 -2.38
C TYR A 85 5.50 8.15 -3.63
N TYR A 86 4.27 7.64 -3.77
CA TYR A 86 3.40 8.01 -4.88
C TYR A 86 3.05 9.50 -4.85
N ALA A 87 2.64 10.02 -3.70
CA ALA A 87 2.30 11.43 -3.50
C ALA A 87 3.51 12.36 -3.71
N ALA A 88 4.72 11.88 -3.39
CA ALA A 88 5.98 12.60 -3.63
C ALA A 88 6.46 12.53 -5.11
N GLY A 89 5.72 11.85 -6.01
CA GLY A 89 6.12 11.66 -7.40
C GLY A 89 7.22 10.61 -7.61
N LEU A 90 7.57 9.86 -6.56
CA LEU A 90 8.59 8.81 -6.57
C LEU A 90 7.95 7.46 -6.97
N TYR A 91 7.44 7.40 -8.20
CA TYR A 91 6.61 6.29 -8.68
C TYR A 91 7.35 4.94 -8.75
N VAL A 92 8.65 4.96 -9.02
CA VAL A 92 9.47 3.73 -9.03
C VAL A 92 9.52 3.14 -7.63
N GLN A 93 9.85 3.96 -6.61
CA GLN A 93 9.89 3.53 -5.21
C GLN A 93 8.51 3.07 -4.73
N SER A 94 7.45 3.79 -5.12
CA SER A 94 6.07 3.37 -4.84
C SER A 94 5.78 1.98 -5.40
N SER A 95 6.13 1.73 -6.67
CA SER A 95 5.91 0.41 -7.30
C SER A 95 6.72 -0.70 -6.61
N ASP A 96 7.95 -0.43 -6.19
CA ASP A 96 8.79 -1.40 -5.47
C ASP A 96 8.18 -1.80 -4.12
N TRP A 97 7.55 -0.85 -3.42
CA TRP A 97 6.82 -1.14 -2.20
C TRP A 97 5.54 -1.91 -2.46
N LEU A 98 4.72 -1.47 -3.40
CA LEU A 98 3.44 -2.10 -3.73
C LEU A 98 3.57 -3.54 -4.22
N LYS A 99 4.70 -3.88 -4.86
CA LYS A 99 5.00 -5.24 -5.28
C LYS A 99 4.98 -6.25 -4.12
N LYS A 100 5.24 -5.80 -2.90
CA LYS A 100 5.21 -6.64 -1.69
C LYS A 100 3.79 -7.14 -1.38
N MET A 101 2.75 -6.37 -1.74
CA MET A 101 1.35 -6.71 -1.46
C MET A 101 0.92 -8.04 -2.08
N PRO A 102 0.99 -8.26 -3.40
CA PRO A 102 0.63 -9.54 -3.98
C PRO A 102 1.60 -10.68 -3.61
N LEU A 103 2.83 -10.37 -3.21
CA LEU A 103 3.83 -11.37 -2.82
C LEU A 103 3.62 -11.90 -1.41
N TYR A 104 3.33 -11.03 -0.44
CA TYR A 104 3.32 -11.37 0.98
C TYR A 104 1.95 -11.21 1.64
N TYR A 105 1.08 -10.37 1.07
CA TYR A 105 -0.20 -9.97 1.66
C TYR A 105 -1.37 -10.18 0.68
N GLY A 106 -1.36 -11.26 -0.08
CA GLY A 106 -2.35 -11.53 -1.12
C GLY A 106 -3.80 -11.70 -0.63
N ARG A 107 -4.02 -11.77 0.71
CA ARG A 107 -5.34 -11.81 1.35
C ARG A 107 -5.72 -10.49 2.04
N SER A 108 -4.87 -9.46 1.94
CA SER A 108 -5.13 -8.15 2.50
C SER A 108 -6.40 -7.53 1.89
N GLU A 109 -7.16 -6.80 2.69
CA GLU A 109 -8.28 -5.99 2.20
C GLU A 109 -7.80 -4.87 1.24
N HIS A 110 -6.53 -4.48 1.33
CA HIS A 110 -5.91 -3.47 0.47
C HIS A 110 -5.43 -4.01 -0.89
N ILE A 111 -5.53 -5.32 -1.15
CA ILE A 111 -4.88 -5.95 -2.31
C ILE A 111 -5.31 -5.34 -3.65
N GLU A 112 -6.60 -5.06 -3.82
CA GLU A 112 -7.11 -4.47 -5.06
C GLU A 112 -6.58 -3.05 -5.25
N ARG A 113 -6.62 -2.23 -4.21
CA ARG A 113 -6.10 -0.85 -4.22
C ARG A 113 -4.58 -0.84 -4.47
N ALA A 114 -3.85 -1.76 -3.83
CA ALA A 114 -2.41 -1.90 -4.02
C ALA A 114 -2.04 -2.24 -5.46
N ILE A 115 -2.74 -3.19 -6.08
CA ILE A 115 -2.50 -3.58 -7.47
C ILE A 115 -2.81 -2.43 -8.43
N LYS A 116 -3.92 -1.71 -8.23
CA LYS A 116 -4.26 -0.55 -9.04
C LYS A 116 -3.19 0.53 -8.95
N LEU A 117 -2.76 0.85 -7.74
CA LEU A 117 -1.72 1.86 -7.51
C LEU A 117 -0.36 1.42 -8.06
N PHE A 118 -0.01 0.12 -7.96
CA PHE A 118 1.19 -0.47 -8.54
C PHE A 118 1.23 -0.30 -10.06
N LEU A 119 0.16 -0.71 -10.75
CA LEU A 119 0.07 -0.60 -12.19
C LEU A 119 0.11 0.87 -12.64
N ASN A 120 -0.58 1.75 -11.93
CA ASN A 120 -0.55 3.19 -12.22
C ASN A 120 0.85 3.79 -12.00
N SER A 121 1.56 3.39 -10.95
CA SER A 121 2.95 3.81 -10.69
C SER A 121 3.88 3.42 -11.83
N LEU A 122 3.74 2.20 -12.36
CA LEU A 122 4.50 1.74 -13.53
C LEU A 122 4.17 2.53 -14.78
N ILE A 123 2.91 2.84 -15.04
CA ILE A 123 2.47 3.61 -16.21
C ILE A 123 3.05 5.02 -16.16
N VAL A 124 2.89 5.71 -15.01
CA VAL A 124 3.34 7.09 -14.85
C VAL A 124 4.86 7.21 -14.89
N SER A 125 5.58 6.19 -14.39
CA SER A 125 7.05 6.12 -14.49
C SER A 125 7.58 5.67 -15.86
N GLY A 126 6.70 5.43 -16.84
CA GLY A 126 7.09 5.07 -18.22
C GLY A 126 7.30 3.56 -18.44
N HIS A 127 7.07 2.71 -17.45
CA HIS A 127 7.27 1.26 -17.51
C HIS A 127 6.02 0.53 -18.05
N ARG A 128 5.50 0.97 -19.20
CA ARG A 128 4.24 0.48 -19.78
C ARG A 128 4.23 -1.03 -20.04
N ASP A 129 5.28 -1.57 -20.63
CA ASP A 129 5.37 -3.01 -20.93
C ASP A 129 5.32 -3.86 -19.64
N THR A 130 5.97 -3.37 -18.59
CA THR A 130 5.95 -3.99 -17.28
C THR A 130 4.53 -3.94 -16.66
N ALA A 131 3.84 -2.81 -16.79
CA ALA A 131 2.45 -2.68 -16.32
C ALA A 131 1.52 -3.65 -17.04
N ILE A 132 1.65 -3.79 -18.38
CA ILE A 132 0.89 -4.74 -19.19
C ILE A 132 1.17 -6.19 -18.75
N PHE A 133 2.42 -6.53 -18.54
CA PHE A 133 2.80 -7.86 -18.07
C PHE A 133 2.12 -8.17 -16.72
N TYR A 134 2.28 -7.29 -15.73
CA TYR A 134 1.71 -7.51 -14.39
C TYR A 134 0.18 -7.47 -14.38
N SER A 135 -0.47 -6.65 -15.20
CA SER A 135 -1.93 -6.63 -15.29
C SER A 135 -2.50 -7.99 -15.71
N ARG A 136 -1.82 -8.69 -16.64
CA ARG A 136 -2.20 -10.05 -17.04
C ARG A 136 -1.93 -11.09 -15.95
N VAL A 137 -0.81 -10.96 -15.23
CA VAL A 137 -0.48 -11.83 -14.09
C VAL A 137 -1.55 -11.68 -13.02
N PHE A 138 -1.86 -10.43 -12.63
CA PHE A 138 -2.83 -10.16 -11.57
C PHE A 138 -4.26 -10.51 -11.96
N LYS A 139 -4.65 -10.38 -13.24
CA LYS A 139 -5.95 -10.83 -13.70
C LYS A 139 -6.14 -12.34 -13.55
N LYS A 140 -5.07 -13.13 -13.69
CA LYS A 140 -5.09 -14.57 -13.43
C LYS A 140 -5.12 -14.89 -11.94
N GLN A 141 -4.34 -14.17 -11.14
CA GLN A 141 -4.22 -14.39 -9.69
C GLN A 141 -5.45 -13.88 -8.92
N PHE A 142 -6.04 -12.79 -9.37
CA PHE A 142 -7.20 -12.11 -8.79
C PHE A 142 -8.28 -11.89 -9.86
N PRO A 143 -9.06 -12.92 -10.22
CA PRO A 143 -10.02 -12.85 -11.34
C PRO A 143 -11.11 -11.78 -11.17
N SER A 144 -11.47 -11.46 -9.92
CA SER A 144 -12.46 -10.43 -9.56
C SER A 144 -11.90 -8.99 -9.65
N LEU A 145 -10.58 -8.84 -9.85
CA LEU A 145 -9.95 -7.52 -9.91
C LEU A 145 -10.54 -6.71 -11.08
N ASP A 146 -11.15 -5.58 -10.74
CA ASP A 146 -11.54 -4.58 -11.75
C ASP A 146 -10.35 -3.69 -12.07
N VAL A 147 -9.92 -3.75 -13.32
CA VAL A 147 -8.78 -2.95 -13.82
C VAL A 147 -9.32 -1.61 -14.28
N ASP A 148 -8.78 -0.52 -13.73
CA ASP A 148 -9.18 0.84 -14.08
C ASP A 148 -9.12 1.12 -15.60
N GLY A 149 -9.96 2.05 -16.08
CA GLY A 149 -10.09 2.37 -17.50
C GLY A 149 -8.76 2.62 -18.19
N LYS A 150 -7.84 3.42 -17.58
CA LYS A 150 -6.49 3.67 -18.12
C LYS A 150 -5.67 2.41 -18.38
N ILE A 151 -5.75 1.43 -17.48
CA ILE A 151 -5.02 0.17 -17.62
C ILE A 151 -5.68 -0.67 -18.71
N ARG A 152 -7.01 -0.65 -18.79
CA ARG A 152 -7.77 -1.32 -19.84
C ARG A 152 -7.45 -0.75 -21.21
N ASP A 153 -7.46 0.58 -21.35
CA ASP A 153 -7.13 1.26 -22.59
C ASP A 153 -5.68 0.95 -23.05
N LEU A 154 -4.73 0.97 -22.11
CA LEU A 154 -3.34 0.59 -22.38
C LEU A 154 -3.21 -0.87 -22.85
N LEU A 155 -3.98 -1.79 -22.29
CA LEU A 155 -4.01 -3.19 -22.72
C LEU A 155 -4.57 -3.32 -24.15
N LEU A 156 -5.63 -2.59 -24.48
CA LEU A 156 -6.21 -2.59 -25.82
C LEU A 156 -5.22 -2.03 -26.85
N GLU A 157 -4.62 -0.88 -26.62
CA GLU A 157 -3.58 -0.31 -27.49
C GLU A 157 -2.42 -1.27 -27.75
N TYR A 158 -1.99 -1.99 -26.70
CA TYR A 158 -0.91 -2.97 -26.85
C TYR A 158 -1.31 -4.18 -27.69
N GLU A 159 -2.51 -4.72 -27.51
CA GLU A 159 -3.01 -5.85 -28.31
C GLU A 159 -3.14 -5.46 -29.79
N GLU A 160 -3.65 -4.26 -30.07
CA GLU A 160 -3.76 -3.73 -31.42
C GLU A 160 -2.39 -3.57 -32.09
N SER A 161 -1.41 -3.00 -31.36
CA SER A 161 -0.04 -2.82 -31.86
C SER A 161 0.63 -4.17 -32.20
N LYS A 162 0.44 -5.18 -31.35
CA LYS A 162 0.94 -6.53 -31.62
C LYS A 162 0.27 -7.18 -32.82
N HIS A 163 -1.03 -6.96 -32.99
CA HIS A 163 -1.76 -7.50 -34.14
C HIS A 163 -1.26 -6.90 -35.45
N GLN A 164 -1.03 -5.59 -35.48
CA GLN A 164 -0.46 -4.88 -36.64
C GLN A 164 0.97 -5.34 -36.98
N GLN A 165 1.82 -5.55 -35.95
CA GLN A 165 3.18 -6.06 -36.16
C GLN A 165 3.17 -7.49 -36.74
N LYS A 166 2.24 -8.33 -36.29
CA LYS A 166 2.10 -9.69 -36.82
C LYS A 166 1.62 -9.70 -38.27
N GLN A 167 0.68 -8.82 -38.60
CA GLN A 167 0.20 -8.68 -40.00
C GLN A 167 1.30 -8.19 -40.94
N LYS A 168 2.08 -7.19 -40.53
CA LYS A 168 3.23 -6.71 -41.33
C LYS A 168 4.23 -7.82 -41.62
N LYS A 169 4.58 -8.62 -40.60
CA LYS A 169 5.49 -9.76 -40.79
C LYS A 169 4.96 -10.83 -41.73
N ILE A 170 3.64 -11.03 -41.81
CA ILE A 170 3.04 -12.00 -42.75
C ILE A 170 3.05 -11.47 -44.17
N GLN A 171 2.99 -10.15 -44.40
CA GLN A 171 3.00 -9.53 -45.71
C GLN A 171 4.41 -9.41 -46.32
N GLU A 172 5.46 -9.52 -45.51
CA GLU A 172 6.87 -9.47 -45.92
C GLU A 172 7.42 -10.84 -46.35
N TYR A 173 6.63 -11.90 -46.24
CA TYR A 173 6.95 -13.26 -46.71
C TYR A 173 6.11 -13.64 -47.93
#